data_2097123af75ff3e7879ffc8475db195b
#
_entry.id   2097123af75ff3e7879ffc8475db195b
#
_cell.length_a   1.000
_cell.length_b   1.000
_cell.length_c   1.000
_cell.angle_alpha   90.00
_cell.angle_beta   90.00
_cell.angle_gamma   90.00
#
_symmetry.space_group_name_H-M   'P 1'
#
loop_
_entity.id
_entity.type
_entity.pdbx_description
1 polymer ?
#
loop_
_entity_poly.entity_id
_entity_poly.type
_entity_poly.pdbx_seq_one_letter_code
_entity_poly.pdbx_strand_id
1 'polypeptide(L)'
;MKQRTTRFNKIYAMQLVTIFLGFIIFGISENIKGPAIPRIQFDFALNEEQLGSLLSLNALGYLIACSFTAILVRKFGIKATSIMSFASMLLSGIFIFISHAYPAFAASYFLMYIGNGMLEIALAILGARIFVKNVGTMMNLSHFFYGLSSTVAPLIATGMMSVQVFGHVLDWRGMYLVMLSLSLLPILTALRSTFPGDDMPAEQRTPFKELRRDPALWWMVLILSFGVVSELAVGGWLVNFLEKAYRWDTVKASGLLSVFFLLFSVGRLVLGPVTDKIGFTLSLIIFSGFSAICTFAALAGGESWAFLFAAAGLGIAMIYPTVMAFIAKRYPNGSDTAITFTVTMMGLGSVIGNYIIGFVIEAVKKLYGVNDPNALLRGLQAGYGFIGLCALLCAICGFVLYRFLKKRGELI
;
A
#
# COMPACT_ATOMS: atom_id res chain seq x y z
N MET A 1 28.04 -32.76 -14.15
CA MET A 1 26.72 -32.61 -13.48
C MET A 1 26.77 -31.66 -12.27
N LYS A 2 27.71 -31.76 -11.33
CA LYS A 2 27.84 -30.85 -10.17
C LYS A 2 27.98 -29.34 -10.51
N GLN A 3 28.71 -28.96 -11.57
CA GLN A 3 28.85 -27.54 -11.95
C GLN A 3 27.56 -26.94 -12.54
N ARG A 4 26.73 -27.71 -13.23
CA ARG A 4 25.44 -27.25 -13.77
C ARG A 4 24.41 -27.03 -12.66
N THR A 5 24.36 -27.91 -11.67
CA THR A 5 23.48 -27.77 -10.49
C THR A 5 23.88 -26.59 -9.62
N THR A 6 25.19 -26.34 -9.41
CA THR A 6 25.69 -25.19 -8.63
C THR A 6 25.38 -23.84 -9.31
N ARG A 7 25.46 -23.77 -10.64
CA ARG A 7 25.15 -22.59 -11.42
C ARG A 7 23.65 -22.29 -11.43
N PHE A 8 22.81 -23.32 -11.53
CA PHE A 8 21.35 -23.19 -11.47
C PHE A 8 20.89 -22.72 -10.09
N ASN A 9 21.46 -23.25 -9.02
CA ASN A 9 21.18 -22.80 -7.64
C ASN A 9 21.58 -21.34 -7.41
N LYS A 10 22.70 -20.88 -7.97
CA LYS A 10 23.12 -19.47 -7.86
C LYS A 10 22.19 -18.52 -8.59
N ILE A 11 21.73 -18.86 -9.80
CA ILE A 11 20.79 -18.04 -10.58
C ILE A 11 19.47 -17.92 -9.83
N TYR A 12 18.92 -19.02 -9.37
CA TYR A 12 17.67 -19.05 -8.60
C TYR A 12 17.79 -18.23 -7.30
N ALA A 13 18.89 -18.38 -6.56
CA ALA A 13 19.14 -17.58 -5.36
C ALA A 13 19.19 -16.08 -5.66
N MET A 14 19.83 -15.66 -6.76
CA MET A 14 19.88 -14.26 -7.17
C MET A 14 18.50 -13.71 -7.54
N GLN A 15 17.65 -14.51 -8.19
CA GLN A 15 16.27 -14.15 -8.50
C GLN A 15 15.45 -13.95 -7.22
N LEU A 16 15.57 -14.88 -6.24
CA LEU A 16 14.92 -14.76 -4.93
C LEU A 16 15.37 -13.49 -4.18
N VAL A 17 16.68 -13.23 -4.15
CA VAL A 17 17.23 -12.02 -3.53
C VAL A 17 16.67 -10.77 -4.19
N THR A 18 16.55 -10.75 -5.53
CA THR A 18 15.95 -9.62 -6.26
C THR A 18 14.49 -9.40 -5.86
N ILE A 19 13.70 -10.47 -5.74
CA ILE A 19 12.29 -10.38 -5.31
C ILE A 19 12.19 -9.86 -3.89
N PHE A 20 12.92 -10.45 -2.94
CA PHE A 20 12.83 -10.05 -1.53
C PHE A 20 13.33 -8.64 -1.29
N LEU A 21 14.45 -8.24 -1.90
CA LEU A 21 14.91 -6.86 -1.87
C LEU A 21 13.89 -5.91 -2.52
N GLY A 22 13.26 -6.34 -3.61
CA GLY A 22 12.20 -5.57 -4.27
C GLY A 22 11.03 -5.31 -3.33
N PHE A 23 10.54 -6.31 -2.61
CA PHE A 23 9.48 -6.13 -1.62
C PHE A 23 9.91 -5.28 -0.42
N ILE A 24 11.17 -5.37 0.00
CA ILE A 24 11.73 -4.49 1.04
C ILE A 24 11.71 -3.03 0.55
N ILE A 25 12.21 -2.76 -0.66
CA ILE A 25 12.22 -1.41 -1.23
C ILE A 25 10.80 -0.87 -1.40
N PHE A 26 9.86 -1.71 -1.84
CA PHE A 26 8.46 -1.35 -1.98
C PHE A 26 7.86 -0.94 -0.63
N GLY A 27 8.06 -1.73 0.43
CA GLY A 27 7.57 -1.41 1.76
C GLY A 27 8.22 -0.16 2.36
N ILE A 28 9.52 0.05 2.14
CA ILE A 28 10.23 1.26 2.54
C ILE A 28 9.62 2.48 1.83
N SER A 29 9.61 2.48 0.50
CA SER A 29 9.18 3.64 -0.29
C SER A 29 7.73 4.06 0.00
N GLU A 30 6.86 3.09 0.29
CA GLU A 30 5.47 3.36 0.62
C GLU A 30 5.30 3.97 2.02
N ASN A 31 6.16 3.62 3.00
CA ASN A 31 5.90 3.92 4.41
C ASN A 31 6.84 4.95 5.04
N ILE A 32 7.91 5.40 4.36
CA ILE A 32 8.72 6.54 4.79
C ILE A 32 7.99 7.88 4.70
N LYS A 33 6.89 7.93 3.97
CA LYS A 33 6.06 9.14 3.81
C LYS A 33 5.43 9.62 5.12
N GLY A 34 5.03 8.71 6.00
CA GLY A 34 4.34 9.05 7.25
C GLY A 34 5.06 10.15 8.03
N PRO A 35 6.30 9.94 8.49
CA PRO A 35 7.07 10.94 9.20
C PRO A 35 7.50 12.14 8.33
N ALA A 36 7.61 11.96 7.00
CA ALA A 36 8.03 13.01 6.09
C ALA A 36 6.90 14.02 5.78
N ILE A 37 5.64 13.58 5.75
CA ILE A 37 4.48 14.40 5.36
C ILE A 37 4.38 15.71 6.18
N PRO A 38 4.48 15.72 7.52
CA PRO A 38 4.41 16.97 8.26
C PRO A 38 5.52 17.96 7.88
N ARG A 39 6.71 17.47 7.53
CA ARG A 39 7.86 18.28 7.10
C ARG A 39 7.67 18.83 5.70
N ILE A 40 7.19 18.00 4.77
CA ILE A 40 6.84 18.37 3.40
C ILE A 40 5.75 19.46 3.41
N GLN A 41 4.73 19.26 4.26
CA GLN A 41 3.62 20.19 4.39
C GLN A 41 4.10 21.55 4.93
N PHE A 42 5.00 21.53 5.91
CA PHE A 42 5.60 22.76 6.45
C PHE A 42 6.46 23.49 5.41
N ASP A 43 7.36 22.78 4.74
CA ASP A 43 8.33 23.36 3.78
C ASP A 43 7.65 24.00 2.56
N PHE A 44 6.56 23.43 2.09
CA PHE A 44 5.81 23.95 0.94
C PHE A 44 4.55 24.72 1.34
N ALA A 45 4.31 24.96 2.64
CA ALA A 45 3.16 25.65 3.18
C ALA A 45 1.81 25.09 2.65
N LEU A 46 1.70 23.74 2.54
CA LEU A 46 0.52 23.09 2.01
C LEU A 46 -0.60 23.07 3.07
N ASN A 47 -1.81 23.39 2.63
CA ASN A 47 -3.00 23.09 3.42
C ASN A 47 -3.41 21.61 3.30
N GLU A 48 -4.41 21.16 4.08
CA GLU A 48 -4.81 19.76 4.14
C GLU A 48 -5.41 19.26 2.81
N GLU A 49 -6.10 20.12 2.07
CA GLU A 49 -6.65 19.80 0.75
C GLU A 49 -5.53 19.60 -0.28
N GLN A 50 -4.50 20.45 -0.25
CA GLN A 50 -3.32 20.31 -1.11
C GLN A 50 -2.52 19.06 -0.77
N LEU A 51 -2.41 18.71 0.51
CA LEU A 51 -1.81 17.45 0.93
C LEU A 51 -2.61 16.25 0.43
N GLY A 52 -3.94 16.26 0.57
CA GLY A 52 -4.82 15.23 0.02
C GLY A 52 -4.67 15.10 -1.50
N SER A 53 -4.55 16.23 -2.21
CA SER A 53 -4.30 16.25 -3.65
C SER A 53 -2.96 15.64 -4.03
N LEU A 54 -1.90 15.91 -3.27
CA LEU A 54 -0.57 15.32 -3.46
C LEU A 54 -0.64 13.79 -3.28
N LEU A 55 -1.26 13.30 -2.21
CA LEU A 55 -1.41 11.87 -1.96
C LEU A 55 -2.29 11.18 -3.01
N SER A 56 -3.30 11.89 -3.51
CA SER A 56 -4.16 11.44 -4.61
C SER A 56 -3.39 11.34 -5.92
N LEU A 57 -2.55 12.33 -6.24
CA LEU A 57 -1.66 12.31 -7.41
C LEU A 57 -0.72 11.11 -7.37
N ASN A 58 -0.21 10.77 -6.20
CA ASN A 58 0.65 9.60 -6.00
C ASN A 58 -0.10 8.29 -6.28
N ALA A 59 -1.31 8.14 -5.72
CA ALA A 59 -2.15 6.97 -5.99
C ALA A 59 -2.51 6.86 -7.49
N LEU A 60 -2.68 8.00 -8.19
CA LEU A 60 -2.86 8.04 -9.64
C LEU A 60 -1.61 7.55 -10.39
N GLY A 61 -0.42 7.94 -9.96
CA GLY A 61 0.85 7.46 -10.54
C GLY A 61 0.97 5.94 -10.44
N TYR A 62 0.67 5.38 -9.27
CA TYR A 62 0.63 3.94 -9.05
C TYR A 62 -0.41 3.25 -9.97
N LEU A 63 -1.63 3.75 -10.04
CA LEU A 63 -2.71 3.21 -10.89
C LEU A 63 -2.33 3.19 -12.37
N ILE A 64 -1.77 4.29 -12.88
CA ILE A 64 -1.30 4.41 -14.25
C ILE A 64 -0.20 3.36 -14.52
N ALA A 65 0.77 3.22 -13.61
CA ALA A 65 1.84 2.26 -13.74
C ALA A 65 1.33 0.81 -13.79
N CYS A 66 0.41 0.43 -12.91
CA CYS A 66 -0.22 -0.89 -12.94
C CYS A 66 -0.85 -1.19 -14.31
N SER A 67 -1.46 -0.18 -14.95
CA SER A 67 -2.14 -0.35 -16.24
C SER A 67 -1.21 -0.68 -17.40
N PHE A 68 0.01 -0.13 -17.43
CA PHE A 68 0.93 -0.31 -18.56
C PHE A 68 2.08 -1.31 -18.30
N THR A 69 2.35 -1.68 -17.05
CA THR A 69 3.51 -2.52 -16.70
C THR A 69 3.49 -3.87 -17.42
N ALA A 70 2.32 -4.51 -17.51
CA ALA A 70 2.20 -5.76 -18.26
C ALA A 70 2.56 -5.61 -19.76
N ILE A 71 2.34 -4.43 -20.33
CA ILE A 71 2.74 -4.11 -21.71
C ILE A 71 4.26 -3.99 -21.80
N LEU A 72 4.88 -3.31 -20.81
CA LEU A 72 6.34 -3.20 -20.73
C LEU A 72 7.00 -4.57 -20.60
N VAL A 73 6.44 -5.44 -19.74
CA VAL A 73 6.95 -6.81 -19.58
C VAL A 73 6.92 -7.58 -20.90
N ARG A 74 5.83 -7.47 -21.68
CA ARG A 74 5.73 -8.11 -23.00
C ARG A 74 6.71 -7.53 -24.03
N LYS A 75 6.95 -6.21 -23.98
CA LYS A 75 7.78 -5.52 -24.97
C LYS A 75 9.28 -5.62 -24.68
N PHE A 76 9.67 -5.50 -23.41
CA PHE A 76 11.06 -5.39 -22.97
C PHE A 76 11.53 -6.57 -22.11
N GLY A 77 10.61 -7.47 -21.75
CA GLY A 77 10.87 -8.57 -20.84
C GLY A 77 10.83 -8.16 -19.35
N ILE A 78 10.63 -9.15 -18.49
CA ILE A 78 10.47 -8.94 -17.03
C ILE A 78 11.74 -8.35 -16.39
N LYS A 79 12.93 -8.73 -16.87
CA LYS A 79 14.21 -8.22 -16.35
C LYS A 79 14.33 -6.72 -16.57
N ALA A 80 14.14 -6.25 -17.79
CA ALA A 80 14.24 -4.83 -18.10
C ALA A 80 13.18 -4.01 -17.36
N THR A 81 11.94 -4.51 -17.30
CA THR A 81 10.84 -3.84 -16.58
C THR A 81 11.13 -3.74 -15.08
N SER A 82 11.65 -4.78 -14.42
CA SER A 82 12.05 -4.72 -13.02
C SER A 82 13.18 -3.71 -12.77
N ILE A 83 14.18 -3.66 -13.66
CA ILE A 83 15.26 -2.65 -13.56
C ILE A 83 14.71 -1.24 -13.76
N MET A 84 13.80 -1.04 -14.70
CA MET A 84 13.15 0.26 -14.94
C MET A 84 12.37 0.75 -13.72
N SER A 85 11.65 -0.15 -13.02
CA SER A 85 10.92 0.22 -11.80
C SER A 85 11.87 0.64 -10.67
N PHE A 86 12.94 -0.12 -10.42
CA PHE A 86 13.95 0.27 -9.42
C PHE A 86 14.69 1.57 -9.81
N ALA A 87 15.00 1.73 -11.09
CA ALA A 87 15.64 2.95 -11.59
C ALA A 87 14.72 4.17 -11.45
N SER A 88 13.43 4.03 -11.68
CA SER A 88 12.44 5.09 -11.45
C SER A 88 12.45 5.55 -9.99
N MET A 89 12.53 4.62 -9.03
CA MET A 89 12.60 4.94 -7.60
C MET A 89 13.92 5.65 -7.24
N LEU A 90 15.05 5.15 -7.73
CA LEU A 90 16.36 5.77 -7.53
C LEU A 90 16.39 7.20 -8.09
N LEU A 91 15.95 7.40 -9.33
CA LEU A 91 15.88 8.71 -9.98
C LEU A 91 14.93 9.65 -9.23
N SER A 92 13.80 9.13 -8.77
CA SER A 92 12.88 9.90 -7.94
C SER A 92 13.56 10.39 -6.66
N GLY A 93 14.33 9.55 -5.96
CA GLY A 93 15.10 9.96 -4.77
C GLY A 93 16.07 11.11 -5.06
N ILE A 94 16.79 11.03 -6.18
CA ILE A 94 17.70 12.10 -6.64
C ILE A 94 16.92 13.38 -6.95
N PHE A 95 15.82 13.26 -7.70
CA PHE A 95 15.02 14.42 -8.09
C PHE A 95 14.30 15.05 -6.89
N ILE A 96 13.81 14.28 -5.93
CA ILE A 96 13.25 14.80 -4.67
C ILE A 96 14.32 15.60 -3.92
N PHE A 97 15.55 15.08 -3.82
CA PHE A 97 16.64 15.74 -3.10
C PHE A 97 16.98 17.12 -3.68
N ILE A 98 17.02 17.27 -5.00
CA ILE A 98 17.35 18.53 -5.67
C ILE A 98 16.13 19.44 -5.89
N SER A 99 14.91 18.99 -5.57
CA SER A 99 13.68 19.76 -5.81
C SER A 99 13.41 20.75 -4.67
N HIS A 100 13.52 22.04 -4.96
CA HIS A 100 13.19 23.12 -4.03
C HIS A 100 11.79 23.70 -4.27
N ALA A 101 11.22 23.54 -5.46
CA ALA A 101 9.89 24.00 -5.82
C ALA A 101 8.85 22.86 -5.72
N TYR A 102 7.65 23.19 -5.21
CA TYR A 102 6.57 22.20 -5.05
C TYR A 102 6.22 21.42 -6.34
N PRO A 103 6.08 22.03 -7.54
CA PRO A 103 5.78 21.29 -8.74
C PRO A 103 6.86 20.27 -9.13
N ALA A 104 8.14 20.61 -8.95
CA ALA A 104 9.25 19.71 -9.22
C ALA A 104 9.27 18.55 -8.22
N PHE A 105 9.01 18.83 -6.94
CA PHE A 105 8.84 17.81 -5.91
C PHE A 105 7.66 16.89 -6.23
N ALA A 106 6.48 17.44 -6.54
CA ALA A 106 5.28 16.65 -6.84
C ALA A 106 5.49 15.72 -8.06
N ALA A 107 6.16 16.21 -9.11
CA ALA A 107 6.52 15.41 -10.28
C ALA A 107 7.52 14.28 -9.93
N SER A 108 8.51 14.58 -9.11
CA SER A 108 9.50 13.60 -8.64
C SER A 108 8.86 12.55 -7.76
N TYR A 109 7.93 12.96 -6.90
CA TYR A 109 7.20 12.08 -6.01
C TYR A 109 6.21 11.20 -6.77
N PHE A 110 5.53 11.77 -7.78
CA PHE A 110 4.70 11.00 -8.72
C PHE A 110 5.53 9.92 -9.46
N LEU A 111 6.75 10.25 -9.88
CA LEU A 111 7.67 9.28 -10.51
C LEU A 111 8.01 8.11 -9.58
N MET A 112 8.14 8.35 -8.27
CA MET A 112 8.33 7.28 -7.27
C MET A 112 7.14 6.30 -7.27
N TYR A 113 5.92 6.83 -7.34
CA TYR A 113 4.71 5.99 -7.35
C TYR A 113 4.48 5.27 -8.69
N ILE A 114 4.95 5.84 -9.80
CA ILE A 114 5.10 5.09 -11.06
C ILE A 114 6.04 3.88 -10.85
N GLY A 115 7.20 4.10 -10.21
CA GLY A 115 8.13 3.03 -9.85
C GLY A 115 7.50 1.96 -8.96
N ASN A 116 6.75 2.36 -7.93
CA ASN A 116 6.07 1.46 -7.01
C ASN A 116 5.03 0.57 -7.73
N GLY A 117 4.17 1.17 -8.55
CA GLY A 117 3.16 0.41 -9.31
C GLY A 117 3.77 -0.55 -10.32
N MET A 118 4.83 -0.12 -11.02
CA MET A 118 5.61 -1.00 -11.91
C MET A 118 6.24 -2.15 -11.12
N LEU A 119 6.81 -1.87 -9.96
CA LEU A 119 7.52 -2.85 -9.14
C LEU A 119 6.58 -3.93 -8.62
N GLU A 120 5.42 -3.57 -8.10
CA GLU A 120 4.45 -4.54 -7.59
C GLU A 120 4.04 -5.54 -8.68
N ILE A 121 3.66 -5.05 -9.86
CA ILE A 121 3.26 -5.93 -10.98
C ILE A 121 4.45 -6.77 -11.47
N ALA A 122 5.64 -6.17 -11.61
CA ALA A 122 6.83 -6.89 -12.07
C ALA A 122 7.24 -8.00 -11.09
N LEU A 123 7.21 -7.72 -9.77
CA LEU A 123 7.55 -8.73 -8.75
C LEU A 123 6.50 -9.85 -8.67
N ALA A 124 5.21 -9.52 -8.85
CA ALA A 124 4.15 -10.53 -8.90
C ALA A 124 4.34 -11.48 -10.09
N ILE A 125 4.60 -10.93 -11.30
CA ILE A 125 4.87 -11.73 -12.50
C ILE A 125 6.16 -12.56 -12.33
N LEU A 126 7.22 -11.96 -11.81
CA LEU A 126 8.49 -12.65 -11.60
C LEU A 126 8.34 -13.78 -10.59
N GLY A 127 7.65 -13.55 -9.47
CA GLY A 127 7.33 -14.56 -8.47
C GLY A 127 6.54 -15.73 -9.05
N ALA A 128 5.49 -15.45 -9.83
CA ALA A 128 4.69 -16.47 -10.48
C ALA A 128 5.52 -17.36 -11.45
N ARG A 129 6.55 -16.80 -12.10
CA ARG A 129 7.43 -17.55 -13.00
C ARG A 129 8.53 -18.35 -12.30
N ILE A 130 8.97 -17.91 -11.13
CA ILE A 130 10.13 -18.50 -10.43
C ILE A 130 9.68 -19.49 -9.35
N PHE A 131 8.56 -19.24 -8.67
CA PHE A 131 8.07 -20.09 -7.60
C PHE A 131 7.37 -21.34 -8.14
N VAL A 132 8.15 -22.36 -8.51
CA VAL A 132 7.61 -23.62 -9.03
C VAL A 132 7.14 -24.56 -7.93
N LYS A 133 7.78 -24.50 -6.73
CA LYS A 133 7.43 -25.30 -5.57
C LYS A 133 7.02 -24.39 -4.43
N ASN A 134 6.00 -24.80 -3.66
CA ASN A 134 5.49 -24.04 -2.52
C ASN A 134 5.15 -22.57 -2.87
N VAL A 135 4.50 -22.37 -4.02
CA VAL A 135 4.20 -21.04 -4.57
C VAL A 135 3.55 -20.13 -3.52
N GLY A 136 2.52 -20.62 -2.84
CA GLY A 136 1.84 -19.85 -1.79
C GLY A 136 2.78 -19.42 -0.65
N THR A 137 3.64 -20.33 -0.17
CA THR A 137 4.61 -20.02 0.90
C THR A 137 5.62 -18.97 0.45
N MET A 138 6.12 -19.08 -0.78
CA MET A 138 7.12 -18.13 -1.31
C MET A 138 6.50 -16.76 -1.58
N MET A 139 5.27 -16.69 -2.05
CA MET A 139 4.53 -15.42 -2.20
C MET A 139 4.26 -14.78 -0.84
N ASN A 140 3.80 -15.56 0.15
CA ASN A 140 3.60 -15.06 1.51
C ASN A 140 4.92 -14.57 2.15
N LEU A 141 6.02 -15.26 1.93
CA LEU A 141 7.35 -14.82 2.38
C LEU A 141 7.76 -13.51 1.73
N SER A 142 7.47 -13.31 0.44
CA SER A 142 7.72 -12.06 -0.26
C SER A 142 6.93 -10.89 0.36
N HIS A 143 5.64 -11.09 0.61
CA HIS A 143 4.79 -10.10 1.28
C HIS A 143 5.17 -9.90 2.76
N PHE A 144 5.75 -10.89 3.43
CA PHE A 144 6.31 -10.72 4.77
C PHE A 144 7.47 -9.72 4.77
N PHE A 145 8.37 -9.76 3.78
CA PHE A 145 9.44 -8.75 3.65
C PHE A 145 8.90 -7.34 3.41
N TYR A 146 7.80 -7.21 2.64
CA TYR A 146 7.08 -5.93 2.54
C TYR A 146 6.55 -5.47 3.91
N GLY A 147 5.84 -6.33 4.64
CA GLY A 147 5.30 -6.00 5.96
C GLY A 147 6.37 -5.67 7.00
N LEU A 148 7.48 -6.43 7.01
CA LEU A 148 8.61 -6.19 7.90
C LEU A 148 9.26 -4.83 7.61
N SER A 149 9.51 -4.52 6.34
CA SER A 149 10.08 -3.21 5.95
C SER A 149 9.12 -2.06 6.23
N SER A 150 7.81 -2.25 6.02
CA SER A 150 6.77 -1.27 6.37
C SER A 150 6.73 -0.97 7.87
N THR A 151 6.99 -1.98 8.70
CA THR A 151 7.04 -1.83 10.17
C THR A 151 8.21 -0.95 10.61
N VAL A 152 9.39 -1.14 10.02
CA VAL A 152 10.60 -0.42 10.44
C VAL A 152 10.80 0.91 9.71
N ALA A 153 10.22 1.09 8.53
CA ALA A 153 10.42 2.25 7.68
C ALA A 153 10.09 3.60 8.35
N PRO A 154 8.97 3.77 9.08
CA PRO A 154 8.68 5.04 9.75
C PRO A 154 9.72 5.42 10.81
N LEU A 155 10.21 4.44 11.58
CA LEU A 155 11.23 4.66 12.60
C LEU A 155 12.59 5.01 11.99
N ILE A 156 13.00 4.27 10.96
CA ILE A 156 14.23 4.56 10.22
C ILE A 156 14.17 5.96 9.61
N ALA A 157 13.06 6.30 8.95
CA ALA A 157 12.87 7.61 8.34
C ALA A 157 12.98 8.74 9.37
N THR A 158 12.31 8.59 10.53
CA THR A 158 12.37 9.55 11.63
C THR A 158 13.79 9.71 12.17
N GLY A 159 14.50 8.60 12.41
CA GLY A 159 15.88 8.61 12.85
C GLY A 159 16.81 9.30 11.85
N MET A 160 16.66 8.98 10.55
CA MET A 160 17.49 9.58 9.50
C MET A 160 17.29 11.08 9.34
N MET A 161 16.06 11.58 9.48
CA MET A 161 15.78 13.02 9.41
C MET A 161 16.42 13.82 10.56
N SER A 162 16.95 13.15 11.59
CA SER A 162 17.65 13.75 12.72
C SER A 162 19.18 13.61 12.62
N VAL A 163 19.70 12.85 11.65
CA VAL A 163 21.13 12.61 11.50
C VAL A 163 21.82 13.85 10.94
N GLN A 164 22.96 14.19 11.52
CA GLN A 164 23.85 15.24 10.99
C GLN A 164 24.91 14.61 10.09
N VAL A 165 25.01 15.10 8.85
CA VAL A 165 26.02 14.69 7.87
C VAL A 165 26.78 15.93 7.44
N PHE A 166 28.10 15.95 7.66
CA PHE A 166 28.99 17.12 7.36
C PHE A 166 28.49 18.44 7.96
N GLY A 167 27.90 18.40 9.19
CA GLY A 167 27.40 19.59 9.87
C GLY A 167 26.00 20.06 9.44
N HIS A 168 25.35 19.38 8.50
CA HIS A 168 23.98 19.64 8.08
C HIS A 168 23.04 18.51 8.49
N VAL A 169 21.83 18.84 8.93
CA VAL A 169 20.80 17.84 9.23
C VAL A 169 20.33 17.21 7.91
N LEU A 170 20.31 15.88 7.89
CA LEU A 170 19.75 15.14 6.78
C LEU A 170 18.21 15.24 6.86
N ASP A 171 17.64 16.27 6.28
CA ASP A 171 16.20 16.51 6.28
C ASP A 171 15.41 15.41 5.56
N TRP A 172 14.09 15.59 5.38
CA TRP A 172 13.25 14.63 4.68
C TRP A 172 13.70 14.39 3.22
N ARG A 173 14.31 15.38 2.53
CA ARG A 173 14.84 15.22 1.16
C ARG A 173 16.01 14.27 1.14
N GLY A 174 16.94 14.47 2.07
CA GLY A 174 18.11 13.58 2.23
C GLY A 174 17.71 12.17 2.65
N MET A 175 16.71 12.04 3.51
CA MET A 175 16.14 10.74 3.87
C MET A 175 15.59 10.01 2.64
N TYR A 176 14.78 10.66 1.78
CA TYR A 176 14.30 10.06 0.52
C TYR A 176 15.45 9.65 -0.39
N LEU A 177 16.48 10.50 -0.57
CA LEU A 177 17.67 10.17 -1.37
C LEU A 177 18.32 8.87 -0.89
N VAL A 178 18.62 8.77 0.40
CA VAL A 178 19.33 7.60 0.95
C VAL A 178 18.44 6.35 0.87
N MET A 179 17.18 6.45 1.29
CA MET A 179 16.28 5.28 1.33
C MET A 179 15.97 4.75 -0.07
N LEU A 180 15.73 5.62 -1.05
CA LEU A 180 15.46 5.20 -2.43
C LEU A 180 16.73 4.77 -3.18
N SER A 181 17.92 5.22 -2.75
CA SER A 181 19.20 4.73 -3.28
C SER A 181 19.45 3.25 -2.97
N LEU A 182 18.78 2.69 -1.95
CA LEU A 182 18.81 1.25 -1.69
C LEU A 182 18.26 0.43 -2.87
N SER A 183 17.51 1.04 -3.80
CA SER A 183 17.07 0.42 -5.05
C SER A 183 18.23 -0.02 -5.95
N LEU A 184 19.44 0.50 -5.73
CA LEU A 184 20.66 0.00 -6.39
C LEU A 184 20.93 -1.49 -6.08
N LEU A 185 20.60 -1.95 -4.88
CA LEU A 185 20.83 -3.33 -4.48
C LEU A 185 20.06 -4.33 -5.36
N PRO A 186 18.72 -4.22 -5.52
CA PRO A 186 17.99 -5.10 -6.43
C PRO A 186 18.32 -4.86 -7.92
N ILE A 187 18.75 -3.66 -8.34
CA ILE A 187 19.27 -3.43 -9.69
C ILE A 187 20.52 -4.29 -9.93
N LEU A 188 21.48 -4.26 -9.01
CA LEU A 188 22.72 -5.03 -9.13
C LEU A 188 22.47 -6.55 -9.17
N THR A 189 21.55 -7.04 -8.35
CA THR A 189 21.16 -8.46 -8.35
C THR A 189 20.43 -8.84 -9.64
N ALA A 190 19.52 -7.98 -10.13
CA ALA A 190 18.81 -8.17 -11.39
C ALA A 190 19.74 -8.18 -12.60
N LEU A 191 20.72 -7.27 -12.65
CA LEU A 191 21.71 -7.23 -13.72
C LEU A 191 22.53 -8.51 -13.80
N ARG A 192 22.92 -9.08 -12.65
CA ARG A 192 23.71 -10.31 -12.55
C ARG A 192 22.91 -11.60 -12.68
N SER A 193 21.58 -11.52 -12.66
CA SER A 193 20.66 -12.66 -12.79
C SER A 193 20.14 -12.79 -14.21
N THR A 194 19.80 -14.03 -14.58
CA THR A 194 18.98 -14.33 -15.76
C THR A 194 17.55 -14.54 -15.31
N PHE A 195 16.59 -13.97 -16.04
CA PHE A 195 15.16 -14.10 -15.74
C PHE A 195 14.48 -15.01 -16.75
N PRO A 196 13.37 -15.70 -16.36
CA PRO A 196 12.60 -16.52 -17.28
C PRO A 196 12.06 -15.67 -18.44
N GLY A 197 12.07 -16.25 -19.65
CA GLY A 197 11.47 -15.62 -20.83
C GLY A 197 9.94 -15.56 -20.78
N ASP A 198 9.34 -14.96 -21.83
CA ASP A 198 7.90 -14.74 -21.93
C ASP A 198 7.11 -15.94 -22.52
N ASP A 199 7.64 -17.17 -22.46
CA ASP A 199 7.05 -18.38 -23.06
C ASP A 199 5.80 -18.90 -22.33
N MET A 200 4.97 -18.01 -21.75
CA MET A 200 3.68 -18.43 -21.18
C MET A 200 2.60 -18.46 -22.26
N PRO A 201 1.94 -19.61 -22.47
CA PRO A 201 0.78 -19.72 -23.37
C PRO A 201 -0.28 -18.70 -22.94
N ALA A 202 -0.94 -18.08 -23.92
CA ALA A 202 -2.10 -17.23 -23.66
C ALA A 202 -3.19 -18.11 -23.03
N GLU A 203 -3.37 -18.03 -21.71
CA GLU A 203 -4.47 -18.67 -21.01
C GLU A 203 -5.79 -18.23 -21.64
N GLN A 204 -6.75 -19.17 -21.77
CA GLN A 204 -8.11 -18.87 -22.20
C GLN A 204 -8.76 -17.98 -21.14
N ARG A 205 -8.60 -16.67 -21.28
CA ARG A 205 -9.15 -15.68 -20.34
C ARG A 205 -10.64 -15.56 -20.54
N THR A 206 -11.40 -15.71 -19.48
CA THR A 206 -12.83 -15.36 -19.49
C THR A 206 -12.99 -13.90 -19.94
N PRO A 207 -13.83 -13.62 -20.97
CA PRO A 207 -14.01 -12.26 -21.46
C PRO A 207 -14.49 -11.33 -20.34
N PHE A 208 -13.87 -10.16 -20.20
CA PHE A 208 -14.24 -9.16 -19.22
C PHE A 208 -15.74 -8.80 -19.25
N LYS A 209 -16.34 -8.86 -20.44
CA LYS A 209 -17.77 -8.58 -20.66
C LYS A 209 -18.68 -9.51 -19.83
N GLU A 210 -18.26 -10.74 -19.56
CA GLU A 210 -19.00 -11.70 -18.74
C GLU A 210 -18.81 -11.40 -17.24
N LEU A 211 -17.57 -11.19 -16.83
CA LEU A 211 -17.21 -10.92 -15.42
C LEU A 211 -17.93 -9.68 -14.88
N ARG A 212 -17.97 -8.57 -15.64
CA ARG A 212 -18.62 -7.32 -15.21
C ARG A 212 -20.14 -7.43 -14.99
N ARG A 213 -20.79 -8.51 -15.44
CA ARG A 213 -22.20 -8.75 -15.25
C ARG A 213 -22.52 -9.40 -13.90
N ASP A 214 -21.51 -9.98 -13.22
CA ASP A 214 -21.71 -10.56 -11.90
C ASP A 214 -21.69 -9.47 -10.80
N PRO A 215 -22.80 -9.23 -10.10
CA PRO A 215 -22.84 -8.27 -9.01
C PRO A 215 -21.83 -8.57 -7.89
N ALA A 216 -21.49 -9.84 -7.67
CA ALA A 216 -20.52 -10.22 -6.65
C ALA A 216 -19.13 -9.60 -6.91
N LEU A 217 -18.72 -9.48 -8.17
CA LEU A 217 -17.46 -8.83 -8.53
C LEU A 217 -17.47 -7.34 -8.12
N TRP A 218 -18.56 -6.63 -8.33
CA TRP A 218 -18.69 -5.22 -7.96
C TRP A 218 -18.69 -5.02 -6.44
N TRP A 219 -19.29 -5.92 -5.68
CA TRP A 219 -19.19 -5.90 -4.22
C TRP A 219 -17.75 -6.11 -3.77
N MET A 220 -16.98 -7.00 -4.43
CA MET A 220 -15.55 -7.18 -4.15
C MET A 220 -14.73 -5.92 -4.48
N VAL A 221 -15.04 -5.25 -5.59
CA VAL A 221 -14.43 -3.95 -5.95
C VAL A 221 -14.68 -2.92 -4.84
N LEU A 222 -15.92 -2.78 -4.37
CA LEU A 222 -16.25 -1.82 -3.31
C LEU A 222 -15.56 -2.17 -1.98
N ILE A 223 -15.62 -3.43 -1.57
CA ILE A 223 -14.96 -3.92 -0.34
C ILE A 223 -13.47 -3.62 -0.40
N LEU A 224 -12.81 -3.97 -1.51
CA LEU A 224 -11.38 -3.76 -1.65
C LEU A 224 -11.02 -2.27 -1.72
N SER A 225 -11.80 -1.46 -2.43
CA SER A 225 -11.57 -0.01 -2.53
C SER A 225 -11.67 0.66 -1.16
N PHE A 226 -12.74 0.40 -0.40
CA PHE A 226 -12.88 0.95 0.95
C PHE A 226 -11.84 0.40 1.91
N GLY A 227 -11.52 -0.90 1.83
CA GLY A 227 -10.50 -1.53 2.68
C GLY A 227 -9.12 -0.93 2.47
N VAL A 228 -8.71 -0.75 1.20
CA VAL A 228 -7.38 -0.21 0.87
C VAL A 228 -7.28 1.29 1.14
N VAL A 229 -8.35 2.07 0.98
CA VAL A 229 -8.36 3.46 1.46
C VAL A 229 -8.08 3.50 2.97
N SER A 230 -8.71 2.62 3.76
CA SER A 230 -8.48 2.53 5.22
C SER A 230 -7.08 2.06 5.58
N GLU A 231 -6.38 1.33 4.71
CA GLU A 231 -4.99 0.88 4.91
C GLU A 231 -3.99 1.98 4.52
N LEU A 232 -4.03 2.40 3.26
CA LEU A 232 -3.02 3.31 2.68
C LEU A 232 -3.11 4.72 3.25
N ALA A 233 -4.32 5.18 3.59
CA ALA A 233 -4.51 6.49 4.20
C ALA A 233 -3.85 6.58 5.58
N VAL A 234 -3.85 5.50 6.37
CA VAL A 234 -3.16 5.49 7.67
C VAL A 234 -1.68 5.79 7.50
N GLY A 235 -1.01 5.17 6.51
CA GLY A 235 0.40 5.45 6.21
C GLY A 235 0.70 6.91 5.87
N GLY A 236 -0.26 7.62 5.28
CA GLY A 236 -0.12 9.03 4.92
C GLY A 236 -0.60 10.01 5.98
N TRP A 237 -1.62 9.67 6.76
CA TRP A 237 -2.32 10.62 7.61
C TRP A 237 -2.11 10.43 9.11
N LEU A 238 -1.72 9.23 9.61
CA LEU A 238 -1.66 8.96 11.04
C LEU A 238 -0.64 9.84 11.76
N VAL A 239 0.58 9.93 11.25
CA VAL A 239 1.64 10.75 11.89
C VAL A 239 1.22 12.21 11.87
N ASN A 240 0.73 12.73 10.74
CA ASN A 240 0.23 14.10 10.63
C ASN A 240 -0.92 14.37 11.62
N PHE A 241 -1.86 13.43 11.77
CA PHE A 241 -2.94 13.52 12.74
C PHE A 241 -2.41 13.59 14.18
N LEU A 242 -1.53 12.68 14.56
CA LEU A 242 -1.00 12.60 15.94
C LEU A 242 -0.16 13.82 16.32
N GLU A 243 0.69 14.32 15.42
CA GLU A 243 1.49 15.51 15.65
C GLU A 243 0.60 16.75 15.81
N LYS A 244 -0.40 16.93 14.94
CA LYS A 244 -1.23 18.14 14.95
C LYS A 244 -2.38 18.11 15.97
N ALA A 245 -3.03 16.94 16.13
CA ALA A 245 -4.18 16.80 17.02
C ALA A 245 -3.77 16.61 18.47
N TYR A 246 -2.73 15.78 18.71
CA TYR A 246 -2.28 15.42 20.08
C TYR A 246 -0.93 16.03 20.44
N ARG A 247 -0.32 16.79 19.53
CA ARG A 247 0.99 17.43 19.73
C ARG A 247 2.10 16.43 20.11
N TRP A 248 2.01 15.22 19.58
CA TRP A 248 3.03 14.21 19.77
C TRP A 248 4.29 14.60 18.98
N ASP A 249 5.44 14.25 19.53
CA ASP A 249 6.69 14.30 18.76
C ASP A 249 6.68 13.23 17.65
N THR A 250 7.50 13.45 16.61
CA THR A 250 7.56 12.58 15.44
C THR A 250 7.96 11.15 15.78
N VAL A 251 8.80 10.95 16.82
CA VAL A 251 9.26 9.61 17.23
C VAL A 251 8.10 8.80 17.78
N LYS A 252 7.32 9.38 18.70
CA LYS A 252 6.15 8.74 19.31
C LYS A 252 5.07 8.46 18.25
N ALA A 253 4.79 9.43 17.38
CA ALA A 253 3.80 9.28 16.30
C ALA A 253 4.20 8.20 15.27
N SER A 254 5.46 8.20 14.83
CA SER A 254 6.01 7.19 13.92
C SER A 254 6.08 5.81 14.57
N GLY A 255 6.34 5.76 15.89
CA GLY A 255 6.29 4.54 16.67
C GLY A 255 4.92 3.88 16.62
N LEU A 256 3.84 4.67 16.77
CA LEU A 256 2.47 4.14 16.68
C LEU A 256 2.15 3.65 15.26
N LEU A 257 2.59 4.36 14.21
CA LEU A 257 2.46 3.91 12.83
C LEU A 257 3.22 2.59 12.58
N SER A 258 4.42 2.45 13.17
CA SER A 258 5.18 1.19 13.10
C SER A 258 4.45 0.05 13.79
N VAL A 259 3.81 0.29 14.94
CA VAL A 259 2.97 -0.70 15.62
C VAL A 259 1.74 -1.06 14.78
N PHE A 260 1.12 -0.11 14.08
CA PHE A 260 0.04 -0.39 13.13
C PHE A 260 0.50 -1.41 12.07
N PHE A 261 1.64 -1.18 11.40
CA PHE A 261 2.15 -2.09 10.37
C PHE A 261 2.65 -3.42 10.95
N LEU A 262 3.14 -3.43 12.19
CA LEU A 262 3.47 -4.66 12.89
C LEU A 262 2.21 -5.52 13.10
N LEU A 263 1.17 -4.95 13.68
CA LEU A 263 -0.11 -5.63 13.92
C LEU A 263 -0.78 -6.05 12.60
N PHE A 264 -0.68 -5.22 11.57
CA PHE A 264 -1.10 -5.55 10.22
C PHE A 264 -0.37 -6.79 9.66
N SER A 265 0.97 -6.84 9.79
CA SER A 265 1.78 -7.97 9.32
C SER A 265 1.52 -9.25 10.13
N VAL A 266 1.42 -9.13 11.45
CA VAL A 266 1.05 -10.24 12.34
C VAL A 266 -0.36 -10.74 12.03
N GLY A 267 -1.30 -9.81 11.79
CA GLY A 267 -2.68 -10.14 11.40
C GLY A 267 -2.73 -11.04 10.17
N ARG A 268 -1.96 -10.72 9.14
CA ARG A 268 -1.88 -11.55 7.91
C ARG A 268 -1.40 -12.98 8.19
N LEU A 269 -0.46 -13.15 9.12
CA LEU A 269 0.06 -14.47 9.48
C LEU A 269 -0.91 -15.28 10.35
N VAL A 270 -1.53 -14.63 11.34
CA VAL A 270 -2.31 -15.31 12.37
C VAL A 270 -3.78 -15.52 11.97
N LEU A 271 -4.38 -14.54 11.27
CA LEU A 271 -5.81 -14.55 10.96
C LEU A 271 -6.16 -15.28 9.65
N GLY A 272 -5.17 -15.65 8.83
CA GLY A 272 -5.41 -16.47 7.63
C GLY A 272 -6.15 -17.78 7.94
N PRO A 273 -5.65 -18.62 8.86
CA PRO A 273 -6.34 -19.85 9.27
C PRO A 273 -7.73 -19.61 9.90
N VAL A 274 -7.95 -18.45 10.51
CA VAL A 274 -9.28 -18.07 11.04
C VAL A 274 -10.24 -17.81 9.88
N THR A 275 -9.78 -17.07 8.85
CA THR A 275 -10.54 -16.80 7.63
C THR A 275 -10.99 -18.09 6.94
N ASP A 276 -10.12 -19.08 6.84
CA ASP A 276 -10.43 -20.37 6.23
C ASP A 276 -11.53 -21.13 7.00
N LYS A 277 -11.60 -20.95 8.33
CA LYS A 277 -12.61 -21.60 9.18
C LYS A 277 -13.97 -20.92 9.16
N ILE A 278 -14.00 -19.57 9.20
CA ILE A 278 -15.26 -18.82 9.29
C ILE A 278 -15.85 -18.44 7.92
N GLY A 279 -15.05 -18.59 6.86
CA GLY A 279 -15.42 -18.21 5.50
C GLY A 279 -15.09 -16.77 5.14
N PHE A 280 -14.91 -16.51 3.86
CA PHE A 280 -14.36 -15.24 3.34
C PHE A 280 -15.26 -14.05 3.66
N THR A 281 -16.55 -14.15 3.38
CA THR A 281 -17.49 -13.02 3.57
C THR A 281 -17.65 -12.63 5.03
N LEU A 282 -17.72 -13.61 5.94
CA LEU A 282 -17.82 -13.33 7.36
C LEU A 282 -16.52 -12.72 7.91
N SER A 283 -15.36 -13.19 7.43
CA SER A 283 -14.06 -12.60 7.76
C SER A 283 -14.00 -11.13 7.37
N LEU A 284 -14.45 -10.78 6.15
CA LEU A 284 -14.49 -9.39 5.69
C LEU A 284 -15.35 -8.52 6.61
N ILE A 285 -16.52 -9.01 7.05
CA ILE A 285 -17.41 -8.27 7.97
C ILE A 285 -16.75 -8.06 9.33
N ILE A 286 -16.25 -9.13 9.94
CA ILE A 286 -15.72 -9.11 11.31
C ILE A 286 -14.47 -8.23 11.37
N PHE A 287 -13.51 -8.44 10.47
CA PHE A 287 -12.23 -7.79 10.54
C PHE A 287 -12.30 -6.32 10.15
N SER A 288 -13.04 -5.94 9.09
CA SER A 288 -13.24 -4.53 8.76
C SER A 288 -14.11 -3.81 9.81
N GLY A 289 -15.12 -4.49 10.36
CA GLY A 289 -15.90 -3.97 11.48
C GLY A 289 -15.05 -3.70 12.73
N PHE A 290 -14.15 -4.62 13.08
CA PHE A 290 -13.19 -4.42 14.17
C PHE A 290 -12.29 -3.21 13.91
N SER A 291 -11.75 -3.05 12.69
CA SER A 291 -10.95 -1.88 12.33
C SER A 291 -11.74 -0.57 12.46
N ALA A 292 -12.99 -0.55 12.01
CA ALA A 292 -13.87 0.61 12.15
C ALA A 292 -14.12 0.95 13.62
N ILE A 293 -14.46 -0.03 14.45
CA ILE A 293 -14.69 0.14 15.89
C ILE A 293 -13.44 0.71 16.57
N CYS A 294 -12.26 0.15 16.30
CA CYS A 294 -11.00 0.65 16.85
C CYS A 294 -10.74 2.10 16.44
N THR A 295 -10.95 2.45 15.16
CA THR A 295 -10.73 3.81 14.67
C THR A 295 -11.68 4.82 15.31
N PHE A 296 -12.98 4.53 15.37
CA PHE A 296 -13.95 5.42 16.00
C PHE A 296 -13.77 5.51 17.51
N ALA A 297 -13.45 4.41 18.19
CA ALA A 297 -13.14 4.42 19.62
C ALA A 297 -11.89 5.25 19.92
N ALA A 298 -10.83 5.15 19.07
CA ALA A 298 -9.65 6.01 19.21
C ALA A 298 -9.99 7.50 19.07
N LEU A 299 -10.83 7.87 18.11
CA LEU A 299 -11.29 9.25 17.93
C LEU A 299 -12.12 9.75 19.11
N ALA A 300 -13.02 8.91 19.64
CA ALA A 300 -13.88 9.25 20.77
C ALA A 300 -13.11 9.35 22.11
N GLY A 301 -12.14 8.43 22.33
CA GLY A 301 -11.34 8.38 23.53
C GLY A 301 -10.14 9.35 23.54
N GLY A 302 -9.88 10.01 22.40
CA GLY A 302 -8.79 10.97 22.25
C GLY A 302 -7.41 10.37 22.45
N GLU A 303 -6.48 11.17 22.96
CA GLU A 303 -5.07 10.77 23.08
C GLU A 303 -4.87 9.48 23.90
N SER A 304 -5.63 9.28 24.97
CA SER A 304 -5.52 8.11 25.85
C SER A 304 -5.83 6.79 25.13
N TRP A 305 -6.63 6.85 24.07
CA TRP A 305 -7.05 5.68 23.29
C TRP A 305 -6.36 5.60 21.92
N ALA A 306 -5.35 6.43 21.68
CA ALA A 306 -4.64 6.48 20.40
C ALA A 306 -4.03 5.11 19.97
N PHE A 307 -3.70 4.23 20.94
CA PHE A 307 -3.22 2.88 20.65
C PHE A 307 -4.21 2.05 19.80
N LEU A 308 -5.50 2.38 19.82
CA LEU A 308 -6.52 1.71 19.03
C LEU A 308 -6.37 2.01 17.52
N PHE A 309 -5.75 3.14 17.14
CA PHE A 309 -5.38 3.36 15.74
C PHE A 309 -4.42 2.27 15.24
N ALA A 310 -3.47 1.84 16.08
CA ALA A 310 -2.58 0.73 15.73
C ALA A 310 -3.32 -0.61 15.71
N ALA A 311 -4.23 -0.86 16.66
CA ALA A 311 -5.04 -2.06 16.70
C ALA A 311 -5.94 -2.23 15.45
N ALA A 312 -6.40 -1.13 14.86
CA ALA A 312 -7.16 -1.14 13.60
C ALA A 312 -6.41 -1.85 12.46
N GLY A 313 -5.06 -1.80 12.48
CA GLY A 313 -4.21 -2.50 11.51
C GLY A 313 -4.42 -4.00 11.48
N LEU A 314 -4.67 -4.62 12.63
CA LEU A 314 -4.98 -6.06 12.72
C LEU A 314 -6.24 -6.43 11.93
N GLY A 315 -7.28 -5.59 11.99
CA GLY A 315 -8.53 -5.82 11.28
C GLY A 315 -8.41 -5.63 9.77
N ILE A 316 -7.76 -4.53 9.35
CA ILE A 316 -7.66 -4.19 7.93
C ILE A 316 -6.74 -5.15 7.17
N ALA A 317 -5.80 -5.81 7.85
CA ALA A 317 -4.80 -6.72 7.29
C ALA A 317 -5.40 -7.82 6.41
N MET A 318 -6.59 -8.31 6.75
CA MET A 318 -7.21 -9.46 6.10
C MET A 318 -8.01 -9.11 4.85
N ILE A 319 -8.30 -7.83 4.59
CA ILE A 319 -9.22 -7.45 3.51
C ILE A 319 -8.67 -7.84 2.14
N TYR A 320 -7.45 -7.40 1.82
CA TYR A 320 -6.84 -7.67 0.51
C TYR A 320 -6.70 -9.18 0.22
N PRO A 321 -6.03 -9.99 1.06
CA PRO A 321 -5.84 -11.41 0.79
C PRO A 321 -7.16 -12.19 0.73
N THR A 322 -8.14 -11.82 1.56
CA THR A 322 -9.46 -12.48 1.56
C THR A 322 -10.25 -12.19 0.28
N VAL A 323 -10.22 -10.95 -0.23
CA VAL A 323 -10.85 -10.61 -1.51
C VAL A 323 -10.17 -11.36 -2.66
N MET A 324 -8.84 -11.43 -2.68
CA MET A 324 -8.09 -12.19 -3.72
C MET A 324 -8.45 -13.68 -3.69
N ALA A 325 -8.50 -14.29 -2.50
CA ALA A 325 -8.86 -15.69 -2.32
C ALA A 325 -10.31 -15.96 -2.76
N PHE A 326 -11.24 -15.07 -2.41
CA PHE A 326 -12.64 -15.17 -2.86
C PHE A 326 -12.76 -15.12 -4.38
N ILE A 327 -12.09 -14.15 -5.03
CA ILE A 327 -12.12 -14.00 -6.49
C ILE A 327 -11.54 -15.25 -7.17
N ALA A 328 -10.39 -15.74 -6.70
CA ALA A 328 -9.75 -16.93 -7.24
C ALA A 328 -10.67 -18.17 -7.15
N LYS A 329 -11.38 -18.33 -6.03
CA LYS A 329 -12.29 -19.46 -5.83
C LYS A 329 -13.59 -19.34 -6.63
N ARG A 330 -14.12 -18.12 -6.77
CA ARG A 330 -15.37 -17.87 -7.50
C ARG A 330 -15.19 -17.92 -9.02
N TYR A 331 -14.05 -17.45 -9.53
CA TYR A 331 -13.77 -17.34 -10.97
C TYR A 331 -12.57 -18.18 -11.39
N PRO A 332 -12.60 -19.52 -11.26
CA PRO A 332 -11.41 -20.36 -11.49
C PRO A 332 -10.85 -20.24 -12.90
N ASN A 333 -11.69 -19.98 -13.92
CA ASN A 333 -11.28 -19.82 -15.32
C ASN A 333 -11.11 -18.35 -15.75
N GLY A 334 -11.18 -17.40 -14.83
CA GLY A 334 -11.12 -15.95 -15.11
C GLY A 334 -10.56 -15.13 -13.97
N SER A 335 -9.91 -15.77 -13.00
CA SER A 335 -9.39 -15.13 -11.78
C SER A 335 -8.44 -13.98 -12.10
N ASP A 336 -7.52 -14.14 -13.06
CA ASP A 336 -6.55 -13.11 -13.43
C ASP A 336 -7.21 -11.83 -13.93
N THR A 337 -8.24 -11.99 -14.79
CA THR A 337 -9.00 -10.85 -15.32
C THR A 337 -9.81 -10.16 -14.21
N ALA A 338 -10.45 -10.96 -13.33
CA ALA A 338 -11.25 -10.44 -12.22
C ALA A 338 -10.37 -9.75 -11.17
N ILE A 339 -9.22 -10.34 -10.82
CA ILE A 339 -8.24 -9.74 -9.91
C ILE A 339 -7.71 -8.43 -10.49
N THR A 340 -7.23 -8.44 -11.75
CA THR A 340 -6.70 -7.24 -12.42
C THR A 340 -7.74 -6.12 -12.43
N PHE A 341 -8.99 -6.42 -12.77
CA PHE A 341 -10.06 -5.43 -12.75
C PHE A 341 -10.31 -4.88 -11.35
N THR A 342 -10.42 -5.77 -10.35
CA THR A 342 -10.69 -5.37 -8.96
C THR A 342 -9.58 -4.51 -8.39
N VAL A 343 -8.30 -4.87 -8.63
CA VAL A 343 -7.13 -4.10 -8.19
C VAL A 343 -7.04 -2.75 -8.91
N THR A 344 -7.34 -2.70 -10.21
CA THR A 344 -7.38 -1.43 -10.95
C THR A 344 -8.44 -0.48 -10.39
N MET A 345 -9.65 -0.98 -10.12
CA MET A 345 -10.72 -0.19 -9.53
C MET A 345 -10.42 0.25 -8.09
N MET A 346 -9.73 -0.59 -7.31
CA MET A 346 -9.19 -0.24 -5.99
C MET A 346 -8.21 0.95 -6.08
N GLY A 347 -7.32 0.95 -7.05
CA GLY A 347 -6.41 2.09 -7.29
C GLY A 347 -7.15 3.39 -7.50
N LEU A 348 -8.25 3.36 -8.28
CA LEU A 348 -9.15 4.52 -8.44
C LEU A 348 -9.79 4.93 -7.10
N GLY A 349 -10.22 3.96 -6.29
CA GLY A 349 -10.72 4.20 -4.93
C GLY A 349 -9.69 4.93 -4.06
N SER A 350 -8.42 4.54 -4.12
CA SER A 350 -7.32 5.18 -3.38
C SER A 350 -7.07 6.63 -3.82
N VAL A 351 -7.15 6.90 -5.13
CA VAL A 351 -7.06 8.28 -5.67
C VAL A 351 -8.16 9.15 -5.07
N ILE A 352 -9.39 8.70 -5.16
CA ILE A 352 -10.57 9.45 -4.67
C ILE A 352 -10.52 9.56 -3.14
N GLY A 353 -10.18 8.50 -2.43
CA GLY A 353 -10.14 8.46 -0.97
C GLY A 353 -9.17 9.46 -0.36
N ASN A 354 -7.94 9.53 -0.85
CA ASN A 354 -6.94 10.49 -0.36
C ASN A 354 -7.37 11.95 -0.59
N TYR A 355 -7.96 12.24 -1.76
CA TYR A 355 -8.50 13.57 -2.03
C TYR A 355 -9.63 13.93 -1.06
N ILE A 356 -10.60 13.02 -0.88
CA ILE A 356 -11.74 13.26 0.02
C ILE A 356 -11.27 13.51 1.45
N ILE A 357 -10.27 12.79 1.97
CA ILE A 357 -9.75 13.01 3.33
C ILE A 357 -9.26 14.45 3.48
N GLY A 358 -8.38 14.90 2.58
CA GLY A 358 -7.86 16.28 2.64
C GLY A 358 -8.95 17.35 2.48
N PHE A 359 -9.88 17.11 1.55
CA PHE A 359 -11.04 17.99 1.33
C PHE A 359 -11.93 18.08 2.58
N VAL A 360 -12.25 16.95 3.21
CA VAL A 360 -13.09 16.92 4.44
C VAL A 360 -12.40 17.67 5.58
N ILE A 361 -11.09 17.47 5.78
CA ILE A 361 -10.33 18.21 6.81
C ILE A 361 -10.47 19.71 6.60
N GLU A 362 -10.20 20.19 5.38
CA GLU A 362 -10.21 21.61 5.09
C GLU A 362 -11.63 22.19 5.10
N ALA A 363 -12.64 21.46 4.60
CA ALA A 363 -14.03 21.87 4.62
C ALA A 363 -14.55 22.04 6.06
N VAL A 364 -14.30 21.06 6.92
CA VAL A 364 -14.71 21.13 8.34
C VAL A 364 -13.98 22.26 9.05
N LYS A 365 -12.67 22.42 8.84
CA LYS A 365 -11.89 23.52 9.39
C LYS A 365 -12.49 24.90 9.00
N LYS A 366 -12.88 25.08 7.74
CA LYS A 366 -13.52 26.31 7.26
C LYS A 366 -14.90 26.55 7.90
N LEU A 367 -15.70 25.49 8.13
CA LEU A 367 -17.01 25.60 8.78
C LEU A 367 -16.92 26.16 10.21
N TYR A 368 -15.89 25.81 10.96
CA TYR A 368 -15.68 26.34 12.31
C TYR A 368 -15.02 27.73 12.32
N GLY A 369 -14.45 28.17 11.19
CA GLY A 369 -13.85 29.48 11.01
C GLY A 369 -12.43 29.60 11.55
N VAL A 370 -11.72 30.62 11.05
CA VAL A 370 -10.28 30.83 11.31
C VAL A 370 -10.01 31.16 12.81
N ASN A 371 -11.02 31.67 13.51
CA ASN A 371 -10.88 32.12 14.91
C ASN A 371 -11.15 31.00 15.93
N ASP A 372 -11.65 29.83 15.53
CA ASP A 372 -11.81 28.69 16.46
C ASP A 372 -10.46 27.95 16.63
N PRO A 373 -9.87 27.95 17.83
CA PRO A 373 -8.60 27.27 18.09
C PRO A 373 -8.69 25.75 17.86
N ASN A 374 -9.89 25.17 17.86
CA ASN A 374 -10.13 23.76 17.65
C ASN A 374 -10.52 23.41 16.20
N ALA A 375 -10.60 24.39 15.29
CA ALA A 375 -11.02 24.15 13.91
C ALA A 375 -10.16 23.07 13.21
N LEU A 376 -8.85 23.16 13.37
CA LEU A 376 -7.92 22.16 12.82
C LEU A 376 -8.13 20.78 13.44
N LEU A 377 -8.25 20.69 14.78
CA LEU A 377 -8.49 19.43 15.48
C LEU A 377 -9.77 18.75 14.99
N ARG A 378 -10.87 19.49 14.87
CA ARG A 378 -12.14 18.97 14.37
C ARG A 378 -12.06 18.56 12.91
N GLY A 379 -11.36 19.33 12.08
CA GLY A 379 -11.05 18.95 10.70
C GLY A 379 -10.30 17.63 10.62
N LEU A 380 -9.21 17.49 11.36
CA LEU A 380 -8.40 16.28 11.41
C LEU A 380 -9.19 15.07 11.92
N GLN A 381 -10.02 15.26 12.97
CA GLN A 381 -10.92 14.20 13.46
C GLN A 381 -11.95 13.77 12.40
N ALA A 382 -12.51 14.70 11.65
CA ALA A 382 -13.45 14.39 10.56
C ALA A 382 -12.77 13.63 9.43
N GLY A 383 -11.58 14.08 8.98
CA GLY A 383 -10.81 13.40 7.94
C GLY A 383 -10.38 11.99 8.35
N TYR A 384 -9.90 11.84 9.59
CA TYR A 384 -9.56 10.51 10.11
C TYR A 384 -10.81 9.65 10.36
N GLY A 385 -11.93 10.27 10.72
CA GLY A 385 -13.26 9.64 10.80
C GLY A 385 -13.72 9.08 9.47
N PHE A 386 -13.37 9.74 8.34
CA PHE A 386 -13.63 9.20 7.00
C PHE A 386 -12.86 7.90 6.74
N ILE A 387 -11.64 7.74 7.27
CA ILE A 387 -10.89 6.47 7.20
C ILE A 387 -11.66 5.37 7.94
N GLY A 388 -12.14 5.66 9.16
CA GLY A 388 -13.01 4.76 9.91
C GLY A 388 -14.33 4.43 9.21
N LEU A 389 -14.93 5.43 8.53
CA LEU A 389 -16.12 5.24 7.71
C LEU A 389 -15.86 4.30 6.53
N CYS A 390 -14.72 4.39 5.87
CA CYS A 390 -14.34 3.45 4.81
C CYS A 390 -14.23 2.02 5.36
N ALA A 391 -13.64 1.81 6.53
CA ALA A 391 -13.61 0.49 7.17
C ALA A 391 -15.03 -0.03 7.49
N LEU A 392 -15.91 0.84 7.96
CA LEU A 392 -17.32 0.50 8.22
C LEU A 392 -18.09 0.16 6.93
N LEU A 393 -17.90 0.95 5.88
CA LEU A 393 -18.51 0.68 4.57
C LEU A 393 -18.00 -0.63 3.97
N CYS A 394 -16.73 -0.98 4.17
CA CYS A 394 -16.20 -2.28 3.83
C CYS A 394 -16.98 -3.42 4.54
N ALA A 395 -17.24 -3.29 5.84
CA ALA A 395 -18.04 -4.26 6.61
C ALA A 395 -19.49 -4.34 6.11
N ILE A 396 -20.12 -3.21 5.83
CA ILE A 396 -21.49 -3.14 5.30
C ILE A 396 -21.56 -3.81 3.92
N CYS A 397 -20.65 -3.50 3.00
CA CYS A 397 -20.57 -4.14 1.69
C CYS A 397 -20.35 -5.66 1.83
N GLY A 398 -19.49 -6.08 2.77
CA GLY A 398 -19.29 -7.50 3.13
C GLY A 398 -20.58 -8.17 3.59
N PHE A 399 -21.37 -7.49 4.44
CA PHE A 399 -22.66 -7.99 4.92
C PHE A 399 -23.69 -8.10 3.78
N VAL A 400 -23.78 -7.11 2.91
CA VAL A 400 -24.67 -7.15 1.74
C VAL A 400 -24.28 -8.31 0.81
N LEU A 401 -22.99 -8.48 0.53
CA LEU A 401 -22.49 -9.60 -0.26
C LEU A 401 -22.82 -10.95 0.39
N TYR A 402 -22.60 -11.09 1.71
CA TYR A 402 -22.97 -12.30 2.46
C TYR A 402 -24.45 -12.64 2.28
N ARG A 403 -25.35 -11.65 2.45
CA ARG A 403 -26.82 -11.84 2.27
C ARG A 403 -27.15 -12.22 0.83
N PHE A 404 -26.50 -11.58 -0.15
CA PHE A 404 -26.68 -11.86 -1.57
C PHE A 404 -26.30 -13.30 -1.92
N LEU A 405 -25.13 -13.77 -1.49
CA LEU A 405 -24.63 -15.12 -1.75
C LEU A 405 -25.44 -16.19 -0.99
N LYS A 406 -25.83 -15.89 0.26
CA LYS A 406 -26.67 -16.80 1.07
C LYS A 406 -28.01 -17.08 0.40
N LYS A 407 -28.66 -16.04 -0.16
CA LYS A 407 -29.92 -16.19 -0.90
C LYS A 407 -29.80 -17.06 -2.15
N ARG A 408 -28.59 -17.14 -2.75
CA ARG A 408 -28.33 -17.94 -3.95
C ARG A 408 -27.74 -19.31 -3.65
N GLY A 409 -27.47 -19.64 -2.39
CA GLY A 409 -26.78 -20.87 -2.03
C GLY A 409 -25.31 -20.91 -2.50
N GLU A 410 -24.69 -19.74 -2.75
CA GLU A 410 -23.34 -19.58 -3.33
C GLU A 410 -22.32 -19.13 -2.27
N LEU A 411 -22.55 -19.37 -0.98
CA LEU A 411 -21.57 -19.07 0.07
C LEU A 411 -20.30 -19.91 -0.12
N ILE A 412 -19.15 -19.25 -0.09
CA ILE A 412 -17.84 -19.86 -0.33
C ILE A 412 -17.00 -19.78 0.94
#